data_00bce203a9ca3ae9237f59d061e3e5a9
#
_entry.id   00bce203a9ca3ae9237f59d061e3e5a9
#
_cell.length_a   1.000
_cell.length_b   1.000
_cell.length_c   1.000
_cell.angle_alpha   90.00
_cell.angle_beta   90.00
_cell.angle_gamma   90.00
#
_symmetry.space_group_name_H-M   'P 1'
#
loop_
_entity.id
_entity.type
_entity.pdbx_description
1 polymer ?
#
loop_
_entity_poly.entity_id
_entity_poly.type
_entity_poly.pdbx_seq_one_letter_code
_entity_poly.pdbx_strand_id
1 'polypeptide(L)'
;MYSAEAGVQMKDHDSLLMKLSGDDTQGLKMTGQITDRIYKNGVLVEERVGHNLVVNSVLKLIMCLLKRQSGYSGIQYWAVGRGASSWDSSLPTPSAGDTRLTAEIGRVAIAPSEIVFLDSNLNVSSSPTNIIQITHTFGTGDCNGKWREFGIFGGNATATANSGLMINKRNHDVITKTNEMTVERVMRFTLNLS
;
A
#
# COMPACT_ATOMS: atom_id res chain seq x y z
N MET A 1 15.87 20.22 -31.18
CA MET A 1 16.02 18.85 -30.65
C MET A 1 16.19 18.98 -29.15
N TYR A 2 15.10 18.93 -28.41
CA TYR A 2 15.06 19.01 -26.94
C TYR A 2 14.71 17.64 -26.39
N SER A 3 15.67 16.97 -25.77
CA SER A 3 15.44 15.81 -24.94
C SER A 3 15.12 16.32 -23.52
N ALA A 4 13.87 16.35 -23.15
CA ALA A 4 13.50 16.53 -21.76
C ALA A 4 13.45 15.16 -21.10
N GLU A 5 14.49 14.81 -20.35
CA GLU A 5 14.44 13.68 -19.45
C GLU A 5 13.51 14.03 -18.27
N ALA A 6 12.39 13.33 -18.17
CA ALA A 6 11.51 13.41 -17.02
C ALA A 6 12.19 12.74 -15.83
N GLY A 7 12.83 13.54 -14.97
CA GLY A 7 13.42 13.05 -13.73
C GLY A 7 12.36 12.81 -12.68
N VAL A 8 12.24 11.58 -12.19
CA VAL A 8 11.49 11.28 -10.98
C VAL A 8 12.39 11.61 -9.79
N GLN A 9 12.05 12.67 -9.06
CA GLN A 9 12.74 12.99 -7.79
C GLN A 9 11.89 12.53 -6.60
N MET A 10 12.49 11.72 -5.77
CA MET A 10 11.93 11.35 -4.47
C MET A 10 12.49 12.26 -3.40
N LYS A 11 11.62 13.02 -2.77
CA LYS A 11 11.88 13.72 -1.51
C LYS A 11 10.92 13.15 -0.49
N ASP A 12 11.49 12.66 0.60
CA ASP A 12 10.83 12.04 1.75
C ASP A 12 10.29 10.62 1.51
N HIS A 13 10.49 9.76 2.48
CA HIS A 13 10.22 8.32 2.46
C HIS A 13 8.73 7.94 2.31
N ASP A 14 7.82 8.90 2.21
CA ASP A 14 6.38 8.67 2.31
C ASP A 14 5.58 9.06 1.05
N SER A 15 6.20 9.61 0.01
CA SER A 15 5.47 10.08 -1.17
C SER A 15 6.19 9.84 -2.48
N LEU A 16 5.42 9.56 -3.52
CA LEU A 16 5.88 9.56 -4.91
C LEU A 16 5.54 10.91 -5.53
N LEU A 17 6.55 11.68 -5.94
CA LEU A 17 6.39 12.92 -6.68
C LEU A 17 6.67 12.68 -8.15
N MET A 18 5.68 12.85 -9.00
CA MET A 18 5.83 12.86 -10.46
C MET A 18 5.83 14.31 -10.94
N LYS A 19 6.96 14.78 -11.51
CA LYS A 19 7.00 16.10 -12.18
C LYS A 19 6.48 15.95 -13.61
N LEU A 20 5.48 16.72 -13.95
CA LEU A 20 5.03 16.89 -15.33
C LEU A 20 5.95 17.94 -15.98
N SER A 21 6.58 17.60 -17.10
CA SER A 21 7.49 18.49 -17.81
C SER A 21 6.72 19.67 -18.42
N GLY A 22 7.04 20.86 -17.98
CA GLY A 22 6.53 22.17 -18.39
C GLY A 22 7.01 23.19 -17.39
N ASP A 23 6.96 24.46 -17.69
CA ASP A 23 7.41 25.55 -16.83
C ASP A 23 6.62 25.67 -15.49
N ASP A 24 5.65 24.76 -15.28
CA ASP A 24 4.86 24.63 -14.06
C ASP A 24 5.47 23.60 -13.10
N THR A 25 5.74 24.05 -11.89
CA THR A 25 6.30 23.27 -10.78
C THR A 25 5.31 22.25 -10.19
N GLN A 26 4.17 22.00 -10.83
CA GLN A 26 3.16 21.08 -10.33
C GLN A 26 3.53 19.63 -10.59
N GLY A 27 3.56 18.83 -9.53
CA GLY A 27 3.77 17.38 -9.57
C GLY A 27 2.55 16.63 -9.05
N LEU A 28 2.47 15.34 -9.37
CA LEU A 28 1.49 14.45 -8.78
C LEU A 28 2.11 13.78 -7.56
N LYS A 29 1.49 13.96 -6.39
CA LYS A 29 1.94 13.39 -5.11
C LYS A 29 0.92 12.41 -4.58
N MET A 30 1.32 11.15 -4.38
CA MET A 30 0.51 10.14 -3.71
C MET A 30 1.10 9.83 -2.34
N THR A 31 0.30 9.95 -1.29
CA THR A 31 0.68 9.64 0.09
C THR A 31 -0.18 8.51 0.64
N GLY A 32 0.36 7.76 1.60
CA GLY A 32 -0.38 6.70 2.27
C GLY A 32 -0.22 6.75 3.79
N GLN A 33 -1.35 6.68 4.49
CA GLN A 33 -1.42 6.55 5.94
C GLN A 33 -2.05 5.23 6.32
N ILE A 34 -1.52 4.59 7.37
CA ILE A 34 -2.00 3.29 7.84
C ILE A 34 -2.34 3.34 9.33
N THR A 35 -3.37 2.60 9.70
CA THR A 35 -3.70 2.27 11.09
C THR A 35 -3.93 0.77 11.18
N ASP A 36 -3.22 0.11 12.12
CA ASP A 36 -3.43 -1.28 12.50
C ASP A 36 -4.06 -1.31 13.88
N ARG A 37 -5.20 -2.00 14.02
CA ARG A 37 -5.82 -2.33 15.31
C ARG A 37 -5.73 -3.83 15.52
N ILE A 38 -5.04 -4.23 16.57
CA ILE A 38 -4.74 -5.62 16.89
C ILE A 38 -5.64 -6.04 18.04
N TYR A 39 -6.44 -7.06 17.79
CA TYR A 39 -7.35 -7.62 18.79
C TYR A 39 -6.89 -9.04 19.16
N LYS A 40 -6.99 -9.37 20.45
CA LYS A 40 -6.80 -10.74 20.95
C LYS A 40 -8.07 -11.16 21.69
N ASN A 41 -8.66 -12.28 21.29
CA ASN A 41 -9.95 -12.76 21.82
C ASN A 41 -11.04 -11.68 21.83
N GLY A 42 -11.09 -10.85 20.78
CA GLY A 42 -12.06 -9.75 20.63
C GLY A 42 -11.74 -8.47 21.41
N VAL A 43 -10.67 -8.44 22.19
CA VAL A 43 -10.22 -7.26 22.95
C VAL A 43 -9.11 -6.53 22.18
N LEU A 44 -9.25 -5.22 21.98
CA LEU A 44 -8.20 -4.38 21.41
C LEU A 44 -6.98 -4.36 22.35
N VAL A 45 -5.85 -4.87 21.88
CA VAL A 45 -4.60 -4.94 22.66
C VAL A 45 -3.55 -3.95 22.20
N GLU A 46 -3.63 -3.50 20.95
CA GLU A 46 -2.65 -2.54 20.40
C GLU A 46 -3.25 -1.78 19.21
N GLU A 47 -2.92 -0.49 19.09
CA GLU A 47 -3.15 0.32 17.89
C GLU A 47 -1.83 0.92 17.42
N ARG A 48 -1.53 0.84 16.12
CA ARG A 48 -0.34 1.39 15.48
C ARG A 48 -0.74 2.29 14.34
N VAL A 49 -0.21 3.50 14.31
CA VAL A 49 -0.39 4.45 13.21
C VAL A 49 0.95 4.71 12.53
N GLY A 50 0.93 4.97 11.24
CA GLY A 50 2.13 5.33 10.51
C GLY A 50 1.89 5.58 9.03
N HIS A 51 2.99 5.68 8.29
CA HIS A 51 2.99 5.93 6.86
C HIS A 51 3.60 4.75 6.11
N ASN A 52 3.33 4.66 4.84
CA ASN A 52 3.92 3.68 3.93
C ASN A 52 4.59 4.41 2.76
N LEU A 53 5.53 3.76 2.12
CA LEU A 53 6.13 4.24 0.89
C LEU A 53 5.30 3.78 -0.31
N VAL A 54 4.86 4.73 -1.13
CA VAL A 54 4.28 4.45 -2.45
C VAL A 54 5.43 4.14 -3.40
N VAL A 55 5.35 3.01 -4.12
CA VAL A 55 6.45 2.53 -4.95
C VAL A 55 6.24 2.84 -6.44
N ASN A 56 7.33 2.89 -7.22
CA ASN A 56 7.31 3.32 -8.63
C ASN A 56 6.36 2.49 -9.52
N SER A 57 6.10 1.23 -9.19
CA SER A 57 5.21 0.38 -9.99
C SER A 57 3.75 0.85 -10.01
N VAL A 58 3.33 1.75 -9.09
CA VAL A 58 2.01 2.39 -9.15
C VAL A 58 1.84 3.22 -10.42
N LEU A 59 2.88 3.85 -10.93
CA LEU A 59 2.83 4.63 -12.17
C LEU A 59 2.47 3.73 -13.36
N LYS A 60 3.06 2.54 -13.42
CA LYS A 60 2.71 1.53 -14.43
C LYS A 60 1.26 1.08 -14.28
N LEU A 61 0.79 0.88 -13.06
CA LEU A 61 -0.61 0.52 -12.80
C LEU A 61 -1.55 1.61 -13.32
N ILE A 62 -1.31 2.88 -13.00
CA ILE A 62 -2.11 4.02 -13.48
C ILE A 62 -2.17 4.01 -15.02
N MET A 63 -1.03 3.85 -15.70
CA MET A 63 -0.98 3.81 -17.16
C MET A 63 -1.72 2.61 -17.75
N CYS A 64 -1.66 1.44 -17.10
CA CYS A 64 -2.46 0.26 -17.52
C CYS A 64 -3.97 0.52 -17.38
N LEU A 65 -4.41 1.19 -16.31
CA LEU A 65 -5.82 1.53 -16.10
C LEU A 65 -6.30 2.56 -17.11
N LEU A 66 -5.54 3.64 -17.36
CA LEU A 66 -5.85 4.66 -18.37
C LEU A 66 -5.94 4.05 -19.78
N LYS A 67 -5.00 3.15 -20.11
CA LYS A 67 -5.02 2.41 -21.38
C LYS A 67 -6.16 1.38 -21.45
N ARG A 68 -6.84 1.08 -20.34
CA ARG A 68 -7.82 -0.01 -20.23
C ARG A 68 -7.20 -1.36 -20.65
N GLN A 69 -5.98 -1.61 -20.17
CA GLN A 69 -5.23 -2.84 -20.47
C GLN A 69 -6.00 -4.06 -19.96
N SER A 70 -6.31 -5.00 -20.84
CA SER A 70 -7.02 -6.24 -20.49
C SER A 70 -6.25 -7.04 -19.42
N GLY A 71 -6.97 -7.60 -18.46
CA GLY A 71 -6.39 -8.36 -17.33
C GLY A 71 -5.73 -7.51 -16.25
N TYR A 72 -5.86 -6.18 -16.31
CA TYR A 72 -5.39 -5.27 -15.27
C TYR A 72 -6.57 -4.57 -14.60
N SER A 73 -6.57 -4.59 -13.27
CA SER A 73 -7.53 -3.83 -12.46
C SER A 73 -6.81 -3.06 -11.35
N GLY A 74 -7.56 -2.29 -10.55
CA GLY A 74 -7.00 -1.46 -9.49
C GLY A 74 -6.39 -2.27 -8.34
N ILE A 75 -6.70 -1.88 -7.12
CA ILE A 75 -6.29 -2.54 -5.89
C ILE A 75 -6.99 -3.90 -5.78
N GLN A 76 -6.23 -4.97 -5.44
CA GLN A 76 -6.77 -6.34 -5.42
C GLN A 76 -6.37 -7.14 -4.18
N TYR A 77 -5.14 -6.99 -3.68
CA TYR A 77 -4.63 -7.83 -2.60
C TYR A 77 -3.87 -7.03 -1.54
N TRP A 78 -4.11 -7.38 -0.27
CA TRP A 78 -3.19 -7.15 0.82
C TRP A 78 -2.22 -8.31 0.92
N ALA A 79 -0.92 -8.03 1.00
CA ALA A 79 0.09 -9.04 1.28
C ALA A 79 0.88 -8.65 2.53
N VAL A 80 1.24 -9.65 3.31
CA VAL A 80 2.08 -9.53 4.50
C VAL A 80 3.29 -10.44 4.38
N GLY A 81 4.41 -10.00 4.95
CA GLY A 81 5.66 -10.73 4.89
C GLY A 81 6.41 -10.71 6.21
N ARG A 82 7.30 -11.68 6.38
CA ARG A 82 8.14 -11.80 7.59
C ARG A 82 9.43 -11.01 7.52
N GLY A 83 9.76 -10.41 6.36
CA GLY A 83 11.05 -9.78 6.15
C GLY A 83 12.22 -10.77 6.14
N ALA A 84 13.44 -10.27 6.27
CA ALA A 84 14.63 -11.10 6.42
C ALA A 84 15.01 -11.27 7.91
N SER A 85 15.79 -12.31 8.23
CA SER A 85 16.27 -12.55 9.60
C SER A 85 17.17 -11.41 10.12
N SER A 86 17.91 -10.76 9.22
CA SER A 86 18.74 -9.60 9.57
C SER A 86 17.94 -8.38 10.10
N TRP A 87 16.62 -8.35 9.90
CA TRP A 87 15.77 -7.27 10.41
C TRP A 87 15.55 -7.31 11.92
N ASP A 88 15.99 -8.38 12.58
CA ASP A 88 15.98 -8.45 14.04
C ASP A 88 16.93 -7.43 14.67
N SER A 89 18.01 -7.06 13.98
CA SER A 89 18.99 -6.08 14.45
C SER A 89 18.77 -4.68 13.88
N SER A 90 18.20 -4.57 12.68
CA SER A 90 17.94 -3.27 12.01
C SER A 90 16.85 -3.41 10.98
N LEU A 91 15.75 -2.69 11.18
CA LEU A 91 14.63 -2.65 10.24
C LEU A 91 14.99 -1.72 9.07
N PRO A 92 15.11 -2.23 7.83
CA PRO A 92 15.45 -1.39 6.68
C PRO A 92 14.27 -0.51 6.27
N THR A 93 14.58 0.66 5.74
CA THR A 93 13.59 1.51 5.07
C THR A 93 13.23 0.90 3.71
N PRO A 94 11.94 0.85 3.32
CA PRO A 94 11.54 0.45 1.98
C PRO A 94 12.16 1.35 0.90
N SER A 95 12.34 0.80 -0.30
CA SER A 95 12.79 1.55 -1.48
C SER A 95 11.63 1.78 -2.45
N ALA A 96 11.59 2.92 -3.11
CA ALA A 96 10.62 3.18 -4.17
C ALA A 96 10.75 2.23 -5.37
N GLY A 97 11.92 1.65 -5.56
CA GLY A 97 12.17 0.60 -6.54
C GLY A 97 11.66 -0.78 -6.14
N ASP A 98 11.15 -0.95 -4.91
CA ASP A 98 10.62 -2.25 -4.47
C ASP A 98 9.42 -2.66 -5.34
N THR A 99 9.41 -3.91 -5.77
CA THR A 99 8.35 -4.50 -6.59
C THR A 99 7.68 -5.71 -5.93
N ARG A 100 8.20 -6.12 -4.76
CA ARG A 100 7.75 -7.31 -4.01
C ARG A 100 8.08 -7.20 -2.53
N LEU A 101 7.43 -8.02 -1.73
CA LEU A 101 7.84 -8.26 -0.35
C LEU A 101 9.12 -9.11 -0.32
N THR A 102 9.92 -8.93 0.71
CA THR A 102 11.16 -9.69 0.92
C THR A 102 10.88 -11.16 1.15
N ALA A 103 9.89 -11.44 2.00
CA ALA A 103 9.44 -12.80 2.28
C ALA A 103 7.94 -12.81 2.58
N GLU A 104 7.14 -12.77 1.52
CA GLU A 104 5.68 -12.85 1.63
C GLU A 104 5.28 -14.19 2.25
N ILE A 105 4.43 -14.14 3.28
CA ILE A 105 3.90 -15.32 3.99
C ILE A 105 2.43 -15.56 3.71
N GLY A 106 1.72 -14.57 3.17
CA GLY A 106 0.32 -14.69 2.79
C GLY A 106 -0.23 -13.40 2.21
N ARG A 107 -1.35 -13.53 1.53
CA ARG A 107 -2.14 -12.41 1.01
C ARG A 107 -3.61 -12.72 1.06
N VAL A 108 -4.41 -11.67 1.15
CA VAL A 108 -5.87 -11.72 1.15
C VAL A 108 -6.41 -10.84 0.04
N ALA A 109 -7.48 -11.27 -0.61
CA ALA A 109 -8.16 -10.46 -1.60
C ALA A 109 -8.88 -9.29 -0.91
N ILE A 110 -8.84 -8.13 -1.55
CA ILE A 110 -9.58 -6.93 -1.14
C ILE A 110 -10.85 -6.88 -1.95
N ALA A 111 -12.00 -6.96 -1.29
CA ALA A 111 -13.27 -6.82 -1.96
C ALA A 111 -13.50 -5.35 -2.37
N PRO A 112 -14.18 -5.06 -3.50
CA PRO A 112 -14.50 -3.69 -3.90
C PRO A 112 -15.27 -2.91 -2.82
N SER A 113 -16.09 -3.56 -2.00
CA SER A 113 -16.83 -2.98 -0.89
C SER A 113 -15.95 -2.53 0.30
N GLU A 114 -14.71 -2.99 0.36
CA GLU A 114 -13.73 -2.59 1.38
C GLU A 114 -13.00 -1.30 0.99
N ILE A 115 -13.22 -0.80 -0.24
CA ILE A 115 -12.60 0.42 -0.77
C ILE A 115 -13.67 1.49 -0.90
N VAL A 116 -13.52 2.59 -0.20
CA VAL A 116 -14.45 3.72 -0.23
C VAL A 116 -13.74 5.02 -0.58
N PHE A 117 -14.45 5.96 -1.19
CA PHE A 117 -13.99 7.34 -1.31
C PHE A 117 -14.25 8.09 -0.01
N LEU A 118 -13.37 9.00 0.34
CA LEU A 118 -13.56 9.93 1.46
C LEU A 118 -13.58 11.37 0.96
N ASP A 119 -14.40 12.20 1.62
CA ASP A 119 -14.37 13.65 1.43
C ASP A 119 -13.17 14.30 2.16
N SER A 120 -13.01 15.61 2.07
CA SER A 120 -11.93 16.36 2.73
C SER A 120 -11.99 16.32 4.26
N ASN A 121 -13.14 15.96 4.84
CA ASN A 121 -13.35 15.78 6.29
C ASN A 121 -13.18 14.31 6.71
N LEU A 122 -12.77 13.45 5.77
CA LEU A 122 -12.58 12.03 5.94
C LEU A 122 -13.87 11.23 6.21
N ASN A 123 -15.02 11.76 5.84
CA ASN A 123 -16.27 11.01 5.82
C ASN A 123 -16.40 10.23 4.52
N VAL A 124 -17.12 9.10 4.55
CA VAL A 124 -17.40 8.32 3.34
C VAL A 124 -18.18 9.17 2.34
N SER A 125 -17.66 9.22 1.10
CA SER A 125 -18.28 9.92 -0.02
C SER A 125 -18.93 8.95 -1.00
N SER A 126 -20.13 9.26 -1.45
CA SER A 126 -20.79 8.53 -2.54
C SER A 126 -20.29 8.96 -3.94
N SER A 127 -19.54 10.05 -4.01
CA SER A 127 -18.94 10.58 -5.25
C SER A 127 -17.43 10.30 -5.28
N PRO A 128 -16.82 10.11 -6.46
CA PRO A 128 -15.37 9.99 -6.58
C PRO A 128 -14.65 11.21 -6.03
N THR A 129 -13.56 10.96 -5.29
CA THR A 129 -12.65 11.98 -4.74
C THR A 129 -11.20 11.57 -5.00
N ASN A 130 -10.26 12.39 -4.58
CA ASN A 130 -8.84 12.09 -4.60
C ASN A 130 -8.33 11.34 -3.35
N ILE A 131 -9.25 10.91 -2.46
CA ILE A 131 -8.93 10.17 -1.24
C ILE A 131 -9.69 8.85 -1.27
N ILE A 132 -8.96 7.74 -1.12
CA ILE A 132 -9.57 6.42 -0.93
C ILE A 132 -9.11 5.83 0.41
N GLN A 133 -10.02 5.08 1.03
CA GLN A 133 -9.72 4.27 2.20
C GLN A 133 -10.04 2.81 1.93
N ILE A 134 -9.15 1.93 2.38
CA ILE A 134 -9.31 0.49 2.35
C ILE A 134 -9.35 0.02 3.80
N THR A 135 -10.39 -0.71 4.17
CA THR A 135 -10.49 -1.30 5.52
C THR A 135 -10.63 -2.81 5.36
N HIS A 136 -9.67 -3.55 5.91
CA HIS A 136 -9.68 -5.01 5.88
C HIS A 136 -9.40 -5.59 7.27
N THR A 137 -10.13 -6.64 7.63
CA THR A 137 -9.88 -7.39 8.86
C THR A 137 -9.30 -8.76 8.52
N PHE A 138 -8.02 -8.95 8.85
CA PHE A 138 -7.40 -10.26 8.84
C PHE A 138 -8.00 -11.10 9.98
N GLY A 139 -8.77 -12.13 9.63
CA GLY A 139 -9.40 -13.04 10.56
C GLY A 139 -8.37 -13.93 11.29
N THR A 140 -8.85 -14.74 12.22
CA THR A 140 -7.98 -15.62 13.03
C THR A 140 -7.20 -16.64 12.20
N GLY A 141 -7.72 -17.05 11.04
CA GLY A 141 -7.06 -17.98 10.10
C GLY A 141 -6.11 -17.31 9.11
N ASP A 142 -6.14 -15.97 8.97
CA ASP A 142 -5.48 -15.30 7.87
C ASP A 142 -4.01 -14.98 8.18
N CYS A 143 -3.12 -15.45 7.31
CA CYS A 143 -1.71 -15.08 7.28
C CYS A 143 -1.00 -15.17 8.64
N ASN A 144 -1.30 -16.17 9.48
CA ASN A 144 -0.68 -16.32 10.80
C ASN A 144 0.86 -16.42 10.69
N GLY A 145 1.56 -15.78 11.63
CA GLY A 145 3.00 -15.73 11.67
C GLY A 145 3.58 -14.37 12.07
N LYS A 146 4.87 -14.20 11.85
CA LYS A 146 5.55 -12.92 12.10
C LYS A 146 5.35 -11.99 10.91
N TRP A 147 4.73 -10.83 11.12
CA TRP A 147 4.59 -9.76 10.14
C TRP A 147 5.62 -8.68 10.42
N ARG A 148 6.40 -8.30 9.42
CA ARG A 148 7.38 -7.21 9.47
C ARG A 148 7.32 -6.31 8.26
N GLU A 149 6.59 -6.73 7.25
CA GLU A 149 6.37 -5.97 6.03
C GLU A 149 4.98 -6.23 5.49
N PHE A 150 4.44 -5.25 4.79
CA PHE A 150 3.24 -5.42 3.99
C PHE A 150 3.30 -4.58 2.72
N GLY A 151 2.44 -4.94 1.76
CA GLY A 151 2.18 -4.18 0.55
C GLY A 151 0.80 -4.44 0.01
N ILE A 152 0.30 -3.50 -0.77
CA ILE A 152 -0.91 -3.64 -1.57
C ILE A 152 -0.50 -3.90 -3.00
N PHE A 153 -1.20 -4.82 -3.64
CA PHE A 153 -0.96 -5.22 -5.02
C PHE A 153 -2.22 -5.04 -5.86
N GLY A 154 -2.01 -4.63 -7.12
CA GLY A 154 -3.05 -4.46 -8.12
C GLY A 154 -2.59 -4.92 -9.50
N GLY A 155 -3.26 -4.44 -10.53
CA GLY A 155 -2.95 -4.81 -11.91
C GLY A 155 -3.41 -6.22 -12.24
N ASN A 156 -2.47 -7.09 -12.56
CA ASN A 156 -2.70 -8.52 -12.81
C ASN A 156 -2.37 -9.39 -11.59
N ALA A 157 -2.57 -8.86 -10.38
CA ALA A 157 -2.34 -9.60 -9.14
C ALA A 157 -3.27 -10.81 -9.03
N THR A 158 -2.75 -11.88 -8.43
CA THR A 158 -3.46 -13.12 -8.15
C THR A 158 -3.18 -13.56 -6.71
N ALA A 159 -3.72 -14.67 -6.27
CA ALA A 159 -3.41 -15.27 -4.97
C ALA A 159 -1.94 -15.76 -4.87
N THR A 160 -1.20 -15.81 -5.98
CA THR A 160 0.21 -16.19 -5.99
C THR A 160 1.06 -15.10 -5.34
N ALA A 161 1.93 -15.47 -4.42
CA ALA A 161 2.83 -14.54 -3.73
C ALA A 161 3.62 -13.66 -4.70
N ASN A 162 3.75 -12.38 -4.36
CA ASN A 162 4.44 -11.36 -5.15
C ASN A 162 3.95 -11.15 -6.60
N SER A 163 2.76 -11.68 -6.96
CA SER A 163 2.14 -11.41 -8.27
C SER A 163 1.54 -10.01 -8.32
N GLY A 164 1.43 -9.46 -9.54
CA GLY A 164 0.84 -8.15 -9.80
C GLY A 164 1.83 -6.99 -9.66
N LEU A 165 1.27 -5.78 -9.63
CA LEU A 165 2.02 -4.54 -9.45
C LEU A 165 1.87 -4.07 -8.00
N MET A 166 2.98 -3.94 -7.29
CA MET A 166 3.00 -3.40 -5.94
C MET A 166 2.67 -1.90 -5.99
N ILE A 167 1.78 -1.45 -5.11
CA ILE A 167 1.35 -0.05 -5.02
C ILE A 167 2.13 0.67 -3.94
N ASN A 168 2.30 0.00 -2.80
CA ASN A 168 3.01 0.54 -1.65
C ASN A 168 3.75 -0.55 -0.90
N LYS A 169 4.70 -0.15 -0.06
CA LYS A 169 5.38 -1.02 0.89
C LYS A 169 5.59 -0.33 2.22
N ARG A 170 5.49 -1.08 3.29
CA ARG A 170 5.93 -0.67 4.62
C ARG A 170 6.66 -1.81 5.29
N ASN A 171 7.79 -1.49 5.91
CA ASN A 171 8.44 -2.33 6.89
C ASN A 171 8.08 -1.79 8.29
N HIS A 172 7.86 -2.66 9.25
CA HIS A 172 7.40 -2.29 10.58
C HIS A 172 7.89 -3.27 11.65
N ASP A 173 7.84 -2.84 12.90
CA ASP A 173 8.13 -3.70 14.04
C ASP A 173 7.22 -4.93 14.03
N VAL A 174 7.76 -6.04 14.54
CA VAL A 174 7.10 -7.33 14.44
C VAL A 174 5.68 -7.32 15.05
N ILE A 175 4.74 -7.88 14.30
CA ILE A 175 3.43 -8.31 14.80
C ILE A 175 3.43 -9.85 14.71
N THR A 176 3.38 -10.55 15.84
CA THR A 176 3.24 -12.01 15.82
C THR A 176 1.75 -12.35 15.87
N LYS A 177 1.14 -12.47 14.69
CA LYS A 177 -0.26 -12.84 14.57
C LYS A 177 -0.46 -14.32 14.77
N THR A 178 -1.39 -14.67 15.66
CA THR A 178 -1.81 -16.04 15.97
C THR A 178 -3.28 -16.25 15.62
N ASN A 179 -3.75 -17.47 15.77
CA ASN A 179 -5.17 -17.84 15.58
C ASN A 179 -6.13 -17.33 16.68
N GLU A 180 -5.61 -16.66 17.70
CA GLU A 180 -6.41 -15.95 18.72
C GLU A 180 -6.57 -14.46 18.39
N MET A 181 -5.93 -14.00 17.30
CA MET A 181 -5.83 -12.59 16.97
C MET A 181 -6.53 -12.28 15.65
N THR A 182 -7.16 -11.11 15.62
CA THR A 182 -7.56 -10.43 14.39
C THR A 182 -6.81 -9.11 14.27
N VAL A 183 -6.55 -8.67 13.04
CA VAL A 183 -5.91 -7.38 12.77
C VAL A 183 -6.79 -6.62 11.78
N GLU A 184 -7.42 -5.54 12.25
CA GLU A 184 -8.05 -4.58 11.37
C GLU A 184 -6.98 -3.62 10.85
N ARG A 185 -6.86 -3.54 9.54
CA ARG A 185 -5.91 -2.65 8.87
C ARG A 185 -6.66 -1.65 8.02
N VAL A 186 -6.46 -0.37 8.30
CA VAL A 186 -7.01 0.75 7.54
C VAL A 186 -5.88 1.42 6.79
N MET A 187 -6.00 1.51 5.46
CA MET A 187 -5.07 2.24 4.60
C MET A 187 -5.81 3.38 3.93
N ARG A 188 -5.25 4.58 3.99
CA ARG A 188 -5.74 5.73 3.26
C ARG A 188 -4.70 6.20 2.26
N PHE A 189 -5.11 6.35 1.02
CA PHE A 189 -4.32 7.00 -0.02
C PHE A 189 -4.93 8.34 -0.37
N THR A 190 -4.07 9.35 -0.48
CA THR A 190 -4.45 10.69 -0.97
C THR A 190 -3.58 11.03 -2.17
N LEU A 191 -4.22 11.48 -3.26
CA LEU A 191 -3.57 11.89 -4.50
C LEU A 191 -3.78 13.38 -4.70
N ASN A 192 -2.71 14.17 -4.67
CA ASN A 192 -2.74 15.61 -4.81
C ASN A 192 -1.86 16.09 -5.97
N LEU A 193 -2.17 17.27 -6.48
CA LEU A 193 -1.22 18.07 -7.23
C LEU A 193 -0.37 18.86 -6.21
N SER A 194 0.93 18.92 -6.42
CA SER A 194 1.88 19.60 -5.51
C SER A 194 2.70 20.64 -6.26
#